data_d72dec9373f57291f450de06aee95fda
#
_entry.id   d72dec9373f57291f450de06aee95fda
#
_cell.length_a   1.000
_cell.length_b   1.000
_cell.length_c   1.000
_cell.angle_alpha   90.00
_cell.angle_beta   90.00
_cell.angle_gamma   90.00
#
_symmetry.space_group_name_H-M   'P 1'
#
loop_
_entity.id
_entity.type
_entity.pdbx_description
1 polymer ?
#
loop_
_entity_poly.entity_id
_entity_poly.type
_entity_poly.pdbx_seq_one_letter_code
_entity_poly.pdbx_strand_id
1 'polypeptide(L)'
;RIAGNGRAFTIERVERHGDVLRYFGAGDTLQEGELDDVQNVSKADARLIGGRVDRNDQFDFRLEALNRRAQARRAPAWGVMSARVDLIAHQLRVAQIVASRRPPRVLLADEVGLGKTIEAGLILARALASGRAARVLILLPETLIHQWYVELRRRFNLPFAIYDEERCEAIESANAGH
;
A
#
# COMPACT_ATOMS: atom_id res chain seq x y z
N ARG A 1 15.27 -0.92 -22.68
CA ARG A 1 14.98 -0.54 -24.07
C ARG A 1 15.15 -1.74 -25.00
N ILE A 2 14.53 -1.73 -26.14
CA ILE A 2 14.67 -2.78 -27.17
C ILE A 2 15.65 -2.24 -28.20
N ALA A 3 16.64 -3.06 -28.57
CA ALA A 3 17.49 -2.78 -29.72
C ALA A 3 16.70 -2.99 -31.01
N GLY A 4 17.05 -2.30 -32.10
CA GLY A 4 16.36 -2.39 -33.40
C GLY A 4 16.32 -3.80 -34.02
N ASN A 5 16.99 -4.78 -33.42
CA ASN A 5 16.92 -6.21 -33.75
C ASN A 5 15.89 -6.98 -32.88
N GLY A 6 15.05 -6.29 -32.09
CA GLY A 6 14.03 -6.88 -31.21
C GLY A 6 14.55 -7.48 -29.90
N ARG A 7 15.84 -7.35 -29.61
CA ARG A 7 16.42 -7.84 -28.35
C ARG A 7 16.24 -6.84 -27.23
N ALA A 8 15.78 -7.30 -26.06
CA ALA A 8 15.73 -6.48 -24.85
C ALA A 8 17.17 -6.19 -24.37
N PHE A 9 17.49 -4.91 -24.24
CA PHE A 9 18.79 -4.42 -23.78
C PHE A 9 18.65 -3.74 -22.40
N THR A 10 19.35 -4.26 -21.43
CA THR A 10 19.39 -3.66 -20.07
C THR A 10 20.54 -2.68 -20.00
N ILE A 11 20.23 -1.42 -19.74
CA ILE A 11 21.23 -0.36 -19.67
C ILE A 11 21.87 -0.39 -18.28
N GLU A 12 23.18 -0.55 -18.23
CA GLU A 12 23.98 -0.52 -17.01
C GLU A 12 24.69 0.83 -16.84
N ARG A 13 25.10 1.46 -17.94
CA ARG A 13 25.82 2.74 -17.96
C ARG A 13 25.46 3.53 -19.22
N VAL A 14 25.40 4.83 -19.08
CA VAL A 14 25.19 5.77 -20.20
C VAL A 14 26.38 6.74 -20.25
N GLU A 15 26.96 6.90 -21.42
CA GLU A 15 28.00 7.88 -21.68
C GLU A 15 27.57 8.87 -22.77
N ARG A 16 27.88 10.13 -22.60
CA ARG A 16 27.61 11.16 -23.58
C ARG A 16 28.90 11.52 -24.34
N HIS A 17 28.87 11.35 -25.67
CA HIS A 17 29.97 11.73 -26.54
C HIS A 17 29.44 12.81 -27.53
N GLY A 18 29.67 14.06 -27.22
CA GLY A 18 29.05 15.15 -27.97
C GLY A 18 27.53 15.14 -27.85
N ASP A 19 26.84 15.09 -28.98
CA ASP A 19 25.38 15.03 -29.02
C ASP A 19 24.80 13.60 -29.07
N VAL A 20 25.67 12.58 -29.04
CA VAL A 20 25.24 11.17 -29.13
C VAL A 20 25.37 10.51 -27.76
N LEU A 21 24.28 9.84 -27.34
CA LEU A 21 24.29 8.99 -26.14
C LEU A 21 24.66 7.56 -26.54
N ARG A 22 25.60 6.98 -25.79
CA ARG A 22 25.98 5.55 -25.86
C ARG A 22 25.51 4.83 -24.63
N TYR A 23 24.88 3.71 -24.84
CA TYR A 23 24.31 2.85 -23.81
C TYR A 23 25.12 1.55 -23.73
N PHE A 24 25.58 1.21 -22.51
CA PHE A 24 26.37 0.02 -22.22
C PHE A 24 25.55 -0.94 -21.39
N GLY A 25 25.58 -2.21 -21.70
CA GLY A 25 24.93 -3.26 -20.93
C GLY A 25 25.17 -4.65 -21.52
N ALA A 26 25.20 -5.65 -20.64
CA ALA A 26 25.34 -7.06 -21.00
C ALA A 26 26.52 -7.37 -21.96
N GLY A 27 27.60 -6.58 -21.91
CA GLY A 27 28.77 -6.75 -22.80
C GLY A 27 28.62 -6.18 -24.20
N ASP A 28 27.55 -5.44 -24.47
CA ASP A 28 27.25 -4.80 -25.76
C ASP A 28 27.14 -3.28 -25.61
N THR A 29 27.33 -2.55 -26.72
CA THR A 29 27.25 -1.09 -26.75
C THR A 29 26.34 -0.67 -27.89
N LEU A 30 25.31 0.14 -27.57
CA LEU A 30 24.34 0.65 -28.54
C LEU A 30 24.31 2.17 -28.53
N GLN A 31 24.07 2.75 -29.69
CA GLN A 31 23.81 4.19 -29.84
C GLN A 31 22.31 4.47 -29.76
N GLU A 32 21.95 5.72 -29.46
CA GLU A 32 20.56 6.12 -29.26
C GLU A 32 19.66 5.80 -30.47
N GLY A 33 20.18 5.95 -31.68
CA GLY A 33 19.45 5.63 -32.94
C GLY A 33 19.24 4.13 -33.19
N GLU A 34 19.92 3.28 -32.43
CA GLU A 34 19.76 1.80 -32.52
C GLU A 34 18.75 1.28 -31.50
N LEU A 35 18.20 2.16 -30.68
CA LEU A 35 17.22 1.82 -29.65
C LEU A 35 15.82 2.19 -30.13
N ASP A 36 14.94 1.21 -30.14
CA ASP A 36 13.50 1.41 -30.25
C ASP A 36 12.90 1.97 -28.93
N ASP A 37 11.60 2.02 -28.83
CA ASP A 37 10.88 2.59 -27.72
C ASP A 37 11.28 2.06 -26.33
N VAL A 38 11.14 2.91 -25.31
CA VAL A 38 11.31 2.52 -23.89
C VAL A 38 10.17 1.61 -23.50
N GLN A 39 10.43 0.31 -23.43
CA GLN A 39 9.50 -0.60 -22.77
C GLN A 39 9.79 -0.70 -21.28
N ASN A 40 8.85 -0.24 -20.46
CA ASN A 40 8.80 -0.56 -19.04
C ASN A 40 8.30 -2.00 -18.90
N VAL A 41 9.20 -2.95 -19.07
CA VAL A 41 8.87 -4.37 -18.95
C VAL A 41 8.70 -4.69 -17.47
N SER A 42 7.50 -5.07 -17.05
CA SER A 42 7.26 -5.53 -15.69
C SER A 42 8.14 -6.77 -15.40
N LYS A 43 8.43 -7.05 -14.12
CA LYS A 43 9.17 -8.28 -13.75
C LYS A 43 8.49 -9.55 -14.27
N ALA A 44 7.16 -9.53 -14.41
CA ALA A 44 6.37 -10.64 -14.96
C ALA A 44 6.62 -10.81 -16.46
N ASP A 45 6.56 -9.71 -17.22
CA ASP A 45 6.80 -9.72 -18.65
C ASP A 45 8.23 -10.10 -18.98
N ALA A 46 9.22 -9.60 -18.24
CA ALA A 46 10.63 -9.98 -18.40
C ALA A 46 10.87 -11.48 -18.19
N ARG A 47 10.11 -12.12 -17.27
CA ARG A 47 10.16 -13.57 -17.08
C ARG A 47 9.55 -14.32 -18.26
N LEU A 48 8.41 -13.84 -18.78
CA LEU A 48 7.75 -14.44 -19.95
C LEU A 48 8.63 -14.32 -21.19
N ILE A 49 9.18 -13.14 -21.49
CA ILE A 49 10.09 -12.90 -22.61
C ILE A 49 11.34 -13.79 -22.49
N GLY A 50 11.85 -13.97 -21.27
CA GLY A 50 12.98 -14.85 -20.98
C GLY A 50 12.65 -16.35 -20.98
N GLY A 51 11.42 -16.76 -21.34
CA GLY A 51 10.97 -18.15 -21.32
C GLY A 51 10.93 -18.79 -19.93
N ARG A 52 10.95 -17.97 -18.88
CA ARG A 52 10.89 -18.42 -17.47
C ARG A 52 9.45 -18.59 -17.05
N VAL A 53 8.83 -19.67 -17.47
CA VAL A 53 7.49 -20.08 -17.05
C VAL A 53 7.56 -20.98 -15.84
N ASP A 54 6.60 -20.84 -14.93
CA ASP A 54 6.50 -21.74 -13.80
C ASP A 54 5.96 -23.10 -14.29
N ARG A 55 6.32 -24.17 -13.56
CA ARG A 55 5.71 -25.48 -13.76
C ARG A 55 4.22 -25.41 -13.37
N ASN A 56 3.40 -26.27 -13.98
CA ASN A 56 1.96 -26.26 -13.75
C ASN A 56 1.61 -26.38 -12.25
N ASP A 57 2.29 -27.26 -11.50
CA ASP A 57 2.11 -27.43 -10.08
C ASP A 57 2.41 -26.14 -9.27
N GLN A 58 3.43 -25.39 -9.67
CA GLN A 58 3.78 -24.12 -9.04
C GLN A 58 2.77 -23.00 -9.39
N PHE A 59 2.27 -23.03 -10.62
CA PHE A 59 1.22 -22.11 -11.05
C PHE A 59 -0.07 -22.36 -10.26
N ASP A 60 -0.52 -23.60 -10.18
CA ASP A 60 -1.73 -24.00 -9.46
C ASP A 60 -1.63 -23.65 -7.97
N PHE A 61 -0.50 -23.95 -7.34
CA PHE A 61 -0.26 -23.56 -5.95
C PHE A 61 -0.33 -22.04 -5.76
N ARG A 62 0.29 -21.27 -6.65
CA ARG A 62 0.26 -19.80 -6.58
C ARG A 62 -1.14 -19.26 -6.78
N LEU A 63 -1.88 -19.78 -7.75
CA LEU A 63 -3.27 -19.40 -8.02
C LEU A 63 -4.16 -19.68 -6.81
N GLU A 64 -4.04 -20.88 -6.22
CA GLU A 64 -4.79 -21.25 -5.02
C GLU A 64 -4.42 -20.33 -3.83
N ALA A 65 -3.14 -20.06 -3.60
CA ALA A 65 -2.69 -19.14 -2.55
C ALA A 65 -3.26 -17.73 -2.73
N LEU A 66 -3.28 -17.21 -3.96
CA LEU A 66 -3.87 -15.90 -4.27
C LEU A 66 -5.39 -15.90 -4.07
N ASN A 67 -6.08 -16.96 -4.46
CA ASN A 67 -7.51 -17.11 -4.25
C ASN A 67 -7.86 -17.17 -2.76
N ARG A 68 -7.16 -17.97 -1.97
CA ARG A 68 -7.33 -18.02 -0.51
C ARG A 68 -7.07 -16.68 0.15
N ARG A 69 -6.02 -15.96 -0.28
CA ARG A 69 -5.73 -14.62 0.22
C ARG A 69 -6.83 -13.62 -0.14
N ALA A 70 -7.39 -13.71 -1.35
CA ALA A 70 -8.49 -12.85 -1.77
C ALA A 70 -9.77 -13.14 -0.97
N GLN A 71 -10.08 -14.42 -0.72
CA GLN A 71 -11.20 -14.84 0.12
C GLN A 71 -11.03 -14.38 1.58
N ALA A 72 -9.83 -14.55 2.15
CA ALA A 72 -9.53 -14.11 3.51
C ALA A 72 -9.73 -12.61 3.66
N ARG A 73 -9.27 -11.80 2.70
CA ARG A 73 -9.46 -10.33 2.73
C ARG A 73 -10.92 -9.91 2.66
N ARG A 74 -11.79 -10.73 2.08
CA ARG A 74 -13.24 -10.48 2.01
C ARG A 74 -13.99 -10.96 3.27
N ALA A 75 -13.35 -11.80 4.08
CA ALA A 75 -13.97 -12.33 5.28
C ALA A 75 -14.38 -11.22 6.25
N PRO A 76 -15.55 -11.31 6.90
CA PRO A 76 -16.01 -10.28 7.86
C PRO A 76 -15.04 -10.03 9.01
N ALA A 77 -14.32 -11.06 9.44
CA ALA A 77 -13.35 -10.99 10.54
C ALA A 77 -11.97 -10.44 10.13
N TRP A 78 -11.72 -10.21 8.83
CA TRP A 78 -10.41 -9.74 8.37
C TRP A 78 -10.08 -8.34 8.92
N GLY A 79 -8.91 -8.21 9.53
CA GLY A 79 -8.45 -6.97 10.17
C GLY A 79 -8.99 -6.75 11.58
N VAL A 80 -10.00 -7.53 12.01
CA VAL A 80 -10.58 -7.42 13.37
C VAL A 80 -9.89 -8.37 14.33
N MET A 81 -9.43 -9.54 13.86
CA MET A 81 -8.82 -10.57 14.71
C MET A 81 -7.46 -10.20 15.32
N SER A 82 -6.79 -9.17 14.79
CA SER A 82 -5.55 -8.64 15.36
C SER A 82 -5.79 -7.60 16.46
N ALA A 83 -7.03 -7.17 16.66
CA ALA A 83 -7.39 -6.20 17.68
C ALA A 83 -7.41 -6.85 19.07
N ARG A 84 -6.78 -6.18 20.04
CA ARG A 84 -6.81 -6.58 21.47
C ARG A 84 -7.99 -5.92 22.16
N VAL A 85 -9.19 -6.23 21.71
CA VAL A 85 -10.45 -5.68 22.23
C VAL A 85 -11.44 -6.82 22.42
N ASP A 86 -12.34 -6.66 23.38
CA ASP A 86 -13.48 -7.54 23.50
C ASP A 86 -14.39 -7.36 22.28
N LEU A 87 -14.73 -8.45 21.63
CA LEU A 87 -15.54 -8.41 20.42
C LEU A 87 -17.01 -8.30 20.79
N ILE A 88 -17.50 -7.07 20.84
CA ILE A 88 -18.90 -6.78 21.15
C ILE A 88 -19.71 -6.78 19.84
N ALA A 89 -20.84 -7.47 19.85
CA ALA A 89 -21.61 -7.75 18.65
C ALA A 89 -22.03 -6.49 17.86
N HIS A 90 -22.44 -5.41 18.54
CA HIS A 90 -22.82 -4.17 17.86
C HIS A 90 -21.63 -3.50 17.18
N GLN A 91 -20.47 -3.44 17.81
CA GLN A 91 -19.24 -2.85 17.23
C GLN A 91 -18.78 -3.60 15.99
N LEU A 92 -18.83 -4.93 16.02
CA LEU A 92 -18.55 -5.75 14.84
C LEU A 92 -19.54 -5.51 13.71
N ARG A 93 -20.82 -5.38 14.04
CA ARG A 93 -21.88 -5.08 13.06
C ARG A 93 -21.66 -3.71 12.40
N VAL A 94 -21.34 -2.69 13.18
CA VAL A 94 -21.01 -1.35 12.67
C VAL A 94 -19.80 -1.42 11.73
N ALA A 95 -18.72 -2.05 12.14
CA ALA A 95 -17.52 -2.21 11.32
C ALA A 95 -17.82 -2.97 10.01
N GLN A 96 -18.70 -3.97 10.04
CA GLN A 96 -19.12 -4.72 8.85
C GLN A 96 -19.97 -3.88 7.91
N ILE A 97 -20.95 -3.13 8.43
CA ILE A 97 -21.80 -2.24 7.63
C ILE A 97 -20.96 -1.18 6.93
N VAL A 98 -20.04 -0.53 7.65
CA VAL A 98 -19.14 0.47 7.08
C VAL A 98 -18.25 -0.14 6.00
N ALA A 99 -17.73 -1.36 6.23
CA ALA A 99 -16.91 -2.04 5.26
C ALA A 99 -17.63 -2.41 3.95
N SER A 100 -18.95 -2.53 3.97
CA SER A 100 -19.75 -2.81 2.75
C SER A 100 -19.99 -1.57 1.89
N ARG A 101 -19.87 -0.37 2.45
CA ARG A 101 -20.13 0.91 1.75
C ARG A 101 -18.95 1.36 0.88
N ARG A 102 -19.26 2.00 -0.25
CA ARG A 102 -18.26 2.58 -1.16
C ARG A 102 -18.78 3.88 -1.76
N PRO A 103 -18.22 5.03 -1.40
CA PRO A 103 -17.24 5.31 -0.34
C PRO A 103 -17.87 5.17 1.07
N PRO A 104 -17.09 4.83 2.08
CA PRO A 104 -17.57 4.72 3.45
C PRO A 104 -17.71 6.13 4.06
N ARG A 105 -18.88 6.73 3.95
CA ARG A 105 -19.22 7.98 4.66
C ARG A 105 -20.23 7.62 5.74
N VAL A 106 -19.83 7.75 7.00
CA VAL A 106 -20.63 7.32 8.14
C VAL A 106 -20.46 8.30 9.31
N LEU A 107 -21.51 8.44 10.09
CA LEU A 107 -21.51 9.07 11.38
C LEU A 107 -21.69 7.96 12.44
N LEU A 108 -20.78 7.86 13.39
CA LEU A 108 -20.90 7.00 14.58
C LEU A 108 -21.54 7.83 15.68
N ALA A 109 -22.83 7.61 15.91
CA ALA A 109 -23.66 8.45 16.78
C ALA A 109 -24.15 7.71 18.03
N ASP A 110 -23.42 6.71 18.48
CA ASP A 110 -23.74 5.96 19.68
C ASP A 110 -23.59 6.80 20.96
N GLU A 111 -24.23 6.35 22.05
CA GLU A 111 -24.15 7.01 23.34
C GLU A 111 -22.69 7.11 23.84
N VAL A 112 -22.45 8.06 24.74
CA VAL A 112 -21.15 8.24 25.36
C VAL A 112 -20.80 6.98 26.18
N GLY A 113 -19.58 6.46 25.99
CA GLY A 113 -19.11 5.27 26.73
C GLY A 113 -19.28 3.95 25.97
N LEU A 114 -20.05 3.88 24.88
CA LEU A 114 -20.24 2.64 24.08
C LEU A 114 -19.05 2.26 23.19
N GLY A 115 -17.94 2.99 23.28
CA GLY A 115 -16.69 2.61 22.61
C GLY A 115 -16.58 3.07 21.16
N LYS A 116 -17.07 4.27 20.82
CA LYS A 116 -16.92 4.87 19.46
C LYS A 116 -15.47 4.80 18.94
N THR A 117 -14.49 5.01 19.82
CA THR A 117 -13.06 4.89 19.45
C THR A 117 -12.70 3.46 19.04
N ILE A 118 -13.31 2.46 19.70
CA ILE A 118 -13.12 1.06 19.34
C ILE A 118 -13.74 0.74 17.98
N GLU A 119 -14.95 1.23 17.73
CA GLU A 119 -15.60 1.08 16.42
C GLU A 119 -14.79 1.72 15.30
N ALA A 120 -14.33 2.95 15.51
CA ALA A 120 -13.44 3.62 14.57
C ALA A 120 -12.14 2.83 14.36
N GLY A 121 -11.53 2.32 15.41
CA GLY A 121 -10.35 1.47 15.37
C GLY A 121 -10.56 0.18 14.58
N LEU A 122 -11.69 -0.50 14.76
CA LEU A 122 -12.08 -1.70 14.01
C LEU A 122 -12.25 -1.39 12.51
N ILE A 123 -12.90 -0.28 12.19
CA ILE A 123 -13.10 0.19 10.80
C ILE A 123 -11.75 0.47 10.15
N LEU A 124 -10.85 1.20 10.84
CA LEU A 124 -9.52 1.54 10.36
C LEU A 124 -8.65 0.30 10.16
N ALA A 125 -8.58 -0.57 11.16
CA ALA A 125 -7.80 -1.82 11.10
C ALA A 125 -8.24 -2.66 9.90
N ARG A 126 -9.54 -2.78 9.68
CA ARG A 126 -10.09 -3.50 8.53
C ARG A 126 -9.76 -2.81 7.20
N ALA A 127 -9.91 -1.48 7.11
CA ALA A 127 -9.62 -0.73 5.89
C ALA A 127 -8.16 -0.87 5.48
N LEU A 128 -7.23 -0.76 6.43
CA LEU A 128 -5.80 -0.94 6.21
C LEU A 128 -5.44 -2.38 5.87
N ALA A 129 -5.93 -3.36 6.63
CA ALA A 129 -5.64 -4.78 6.38
C ALA A 129 -6.17 -5.28 5.04
N SER A 130 -7.31 -4.76 4.58
CA SER A 130 -7.88 -5.09 3.28
C SER A 130 -7.25 -4.34 2.10
N GLY A 131 -6.38 -3.36 2.37
CA GLY A 131 -5.78 -2.50 1.36
C GLY A 131 -6.75 -1.45 0.77
N ARG A 132 -7.89 -1.22 1.42
CA ARG A 132 -8.86 -0.18 1.01
C ARG A 132 -8.41 1.23 1.41
N ALA A 133 -7.59 1.35 2.42
CA ALA A 133 -6.90 2.56 2.82
C ALA A 133 -5.39 2.28 2.88
N ALA A 134 -4.59 3.17 2.30
CA ALA A 134 -3.13 3.14 2.39
C ALA A 134 -2.62 4.21 3.36
N ARG A 135 -3.34 5.31 3.49
CA ARG A 135 -3.04 6.43 4.38
C ARG A 135 -4.31 6.84 5.12
N VAL A 136 -4.15 7.21 6.36
CA VAL A 136 -5.25 7.63 7.25
C VAL A 136 -4.86 8.93 7.94
N LEU A 137 -5.75 9.90 7.93
CA LEU A 137 -5.66 11.12 8.71
C LEU A 137 -6.80 11.13 9.73
N ILE A 138 -6.46 11.37 10.99
CA ILE A 138 -7.42 11.48 12.08
C ILE A 138 -7.34 12.90 12.64
N LEU A 139 -8.46 13.63 12.61
CA LEU A 139 -8.57 14.96 13.18
C LEU A 139 -9.26 14.88 14.52
N LEU A 140 -8.64 15.39 15.56
CA LEU A 140 -9.10 15.29 16.94
C LEU A 140 -8.93 16.63 17.67
N PRO A 141 -9.81 16.94 18.64
CA PRO A 141 -9.52 17.95 19.64
C PRO A 141 -8.24 17.58 20.40
N GLU A 142 -7.45 18.57 20.78
CA GLU A 142 -6.17 18.39 21.48
C GLU A 142 -6.27 17.47 22.70
N THR A 143 -7.32 17.64 23.49
CA THR A 143 -7.59 16.84 24.70
C THR A 143 -7.76 15.34 24.45
N LEU A 144 -8.08 14.93 23.22
CA LEU A 144 -8.30 13.53 22.85
C LEU A 144 -7.12 12.88 22.13
N ILE A 145 -6.13 13.65 21.71
CA ILE A 145 -5.01 13.15 20.89
C ILE A 145 -4.28 12.01 21.59
N HIS A 146 -3.86 12.20 22.83
CA HIS A 146 -3.13 11.19 23.59
C HIS A 146 -3.95 9.93 23.84
N GLN A 147 -5.22 10.09 24.20
CA GLN A 147 -6.11 8.96 24.43
C GLN A 147 -6.24 8.11 23.15
N TRP A 148 -6.53 8.74 22.01
CA TRP A 148 -6.65 8.04 20.72
C TRP A 148 -5.34 7.39 20.28
N TYR A 149 -4.21 8.07 20.46
CA TYR A 149 -2.90 7.52 20.13
C TYR A 149 -2.63 6.23 20.92
N VAL A 150 -2.85 6.26 22.25
CA VAL A 150 -2.64 5.10 23.12
C VAL A 150 -3.60 3.96 22.76
N GLU A 151 -4.88 4.25 22.55
CA GLU A 151 -5.90 3.27 22.21
C GLU A 151 -5.56 2.57 20.87
N LEU A 152 -5.28 3.34 19.81
CA LEU A 152 -4.95 2.80 18.51
C LEU A 152 -3.65 1.98 18.53
N ARG A 153 -2.64 2.44 19.26
CA ARG A 153 -1.37 1.74 19.41
C ARG A 153 -1.52 0.44 20.21
N ARG A 154 -2.16 0.48 21.36
CA ARG A 154 -2.25 -0.67 22.28
C ARG A 154 -3.25 -1.73 21.82
N ARG A 155 -4.41 -1.30 21.35
CA ARG A 155 -5.51 -2.21 21.00
C ARG A 155 -5.46 -2.70 19.57
N PHE A 156 -4.99 -1.86 18.63
CA PHE A 156 -5.01 -2.18 17.20
C PHE A 156 -3.62 -2.34 16.58
N ASN A 157 -2.56 -2.07 17.35
CA ASN A 157 -1.18 -2.06 16.86
C ASN A 157 -1.00 -1.15 15.63
N LEU A 158 -1.74 -0.05 15.57
CA LEU A 158 -1.67 0.94 14.51
C LEU A 158 -0.70 2.06 14.92
N PRO A 159 0.44 2.20 14.24
CA PRO A 159 1.37 3.30 14.51
C PRO A 159 0.88 4.56 13.79
N PHE A 160 0.59 5.60 14.57
CA PHE A 160 0.31 6.95 14.06
C PHE A 160 1.41 7.90 14.49
N ALA A 161 1.64 8.93 13.70
CA ALA A 161 2.41 10.09 14.11
C ALA A 161 1.45 11.19 14.55
N ILE A 162 1.79 11.88 15.65
CA ILE A 162 1.06 13.06 16.10
C ILE A 162 1.66 14.26 15.36
N TYR A 163 0.80 15.08 14.78
CA TYR A 163 1.15 16.35 14.14
C TYR A 163 0.48 17.45 14.99
N ASP A 164 1.27 18.06 15.85
CA ASP A 164 0.95 19.29 16.55
C ASP A 164 1.44 20.51 15.74
N GLU A 165 1.15 21.70 16.22
CA GLU A 165 1.50 22.95 15.53
C GLU A 165 3.02 23.09 15.36
N GLU A 166 3.79 22.82 16.41
CA GLU A 166 5.25 22.91 16.40
C GLU A 166 5.86 21.96 15.34
N ARG A 167 5.36 20.73 15.27
CA ARG A 167 5.83 19.75 14.30
C ARG A 167 5.44 20.09 12.87
N CYS A 168 4.25 20.66 12.66
CA CYS A 168 3.83 21.15 11.35
C CYS A 168 4.72 22.29 10.87
N GLU A 169 4.99 23.27 11.71
CA GLU A 169 5.90 24.39 11.41
C GLU A 169 7.32 23.91 11.09
N ALA A 170 7.84 22.95 11.86
CA ALA A 170 9.16 22.38 11.60
C ALA A 170 9.24 21.68 10.23
N ILE A 171 8.20 20.93 9.84
CA ILE A 171 8.13 20.26 8.55
C ILE A 171 7.98 21.25 7.40
N GLU A 172 7.16 22.29 7.56
CA GLU A 172 6.98 23.34 6.56
C GLU A 172 8.29 24.11 6.34
N SER A 173 8.98 24.45 7.42
CA SER A 173 10.29 25.13 7.36
C SER A 173 11.35 24.28 6.67
N ALA A 174 11.36 22.98 6.91
CA ALA A 174 12.29 22.04 6.26
C ALA A 174 12.00 21.88 4.76
N ASN A 175 10.73 21.96 4.35
CA ASN A 175 10.32 21.83 2.95
C ASN A 175 10.39 23.15 2.17
N ALA A 176 10.38 24.31 2.83
CA ALA A 176 10.49 25.61 2.20
C ALA A 176 11.91 25.91 1.66
N GLY A 177 12.88 25.06 1.98
CA GLY A 177 14.27 25.15 1.51
C GLY A 177 14.58 24.33 0.25
N HIS A 178 13.59 23.73 -0.35
CA HIS A 178 13.65 23.01 -1.63
C HIS A 178 12.64 23.61 -2.61
#